data_a0241f860cd3cc45e45d425de12f6d53
#
_entry.id   a0241f860cd3cc45e45d425de12f6d53
#
_cell.length_a   1.000
_cell.length_b   1.000
_cell.length_c   1.000
_cell.angle_alpha   90.00
_cell.angle_beta   90.00
_cell.angle_gamma   90.00
#
_symmetry.space_group_name_H-M   'P 1'
#
loop_
_entity.id
_entity.type
_entity.pdbx_description
1 polymer ?
#
loop_
_entity_poly.entity_id
_entity_poly.type
_entity_poly.pdbx_seq_one_letter_code
_entity_poly.pdbx_strand_id
1 'polypeptide(L)'
;MRSRHILFLAALLLATACGEKYTPLPPAPPPPPLPPTEEVPGDGEGDGGQETPEPEIPFKDVTIYPEFKEDFSESSSFLRFAAKVNGGEDFRYYSAHPSLSATNTKVMMMRIDPADGEGWGKGPQVITKDYTFYGSYSARMRVPDIRKAQKNIGAAAGLYVHDIDEKYGVSGIDFELRIADPTKVYLSAWTGKEGELNRISRTIDLATGKIIDCSYGTDDTEKGKLTDEQNAPSTVSAINGFDASKQFYIYGFDWKPESITWWIRLNDNSEKVTLWEFKGKELFPDTYAPSGIPVLPAHNATSFWHSSSRLAHGMNSAKEAPKYPFEMEIDWMAYTPFQDEIDKWKENGKK
;
A
#
# COMPACT_ATOMS: atom_id res chain seq x y z
N MET A 1 30.07 -6.04 8.45
CA MET A 1 29.01 -6.28 7.46
C MET A 1 27.89 -7.02 8.17
N ARG A 2 26.89 -6.32 8.64
CA ARG A 2 25.74 -6.91 9.32
C ARG A 2 24.54 -6.66 8.43
N SER A 3 24.13 -7.70 7.73
CA SER A 3 22.85 -7.77 7.04
C SER A 3 21.75 -7.61 8.08
N ARG A 4 21.17 -6.44 8.19
CA ARG A 4 19.96 -6.19 8.97
C ARG A 4 18.76 -6.44 8.09
N HIS A 5 17.97 -7.34 8.52
CA HIS A 5 16.77 -7.89 7.99
C HIS A 5 15.78 -6.80 7.61
N ILE A 6 15.55 -6.67 6.31
CA ILE A 6 14.37 -5.98 5.79
C ILE A 6 13.23 -6.98 5.92
N LEU A 7 12.67 -7.03 7.09
CA LEU A 7 11.40 -7.67 7.39
C LEU A 7 10.44 -6.55 7.75
N PHE A 8 9.24 -6.66 7.21
CA PHE A 8 8.06 -5.96 7.70
C PHE A 8 7.73 -4.62 7.07
N LEU A 9 6.59 -4.54 6.44
CA LEU A 9 5.55 -3.61 6.89
C LEU A 9 4.28 -3.51 6.05
N ALA A 10 3.91 -4.49 5.25
CA ALA A 10 2.46 -4.55 4.94
C ALA A 10 1.64 -4.90 6.21
N ALA A 11 2.33 -5.27 7.29
CA ALA A 11 1.72 -5.81 8.50
C ALA A 11 1.88 -4.93 9.76
N LEU A 12 2.67 -3.87 9.75
CA LEU A 12 2.93 -3.12 10.98
C LEU A 12 1.93 -2.01 11.25
N LEU A 13 0.90 -1.91 10.46
CA LEU A 13 -0.06 -0.83 10.55
C LEU A 13 -1.09 -0.95 11.67
N LEU A 14 -1.03 -1.91 12.59
CA LEU A 14 -2.06 -2.04 13.65
C LEU A 14 -1.61 -2.85 14.87
N ALA A 15 -0.57 -2.48 15.54
CA ALA A 15 -0.18 -3.09 16.80
C ALA A 15 -0.54 -2.24 18.03
N THR A 16 -1.79 -1.75 18.13
CA THR A 16 -2.28 -1.16 19.38
C THR A 16 -3.74 -1.48 19.62
N ALA A 17 -4.06 -2.71 19.94
CA ALA A 17 -5.29 -3.04 20.65
C ALA A 17 -5.25 -4.45 21.24
N CYS A 18 -4.32 -4.74 22.15
CA CYS A 18 -4.51 -5.78 23.15
C CYS A 18 -4.52 -5.12 24.51
N GLY A 19 -5.67 -5.17 25.18
CA GLY A 19 -5.85 -4.66 26.53
C GLY A 19 -5.08 -5.45 27.58
N GLU A 20 -3.80 -5.17 27.71
CA GLU A 20 -3.09 -5.40 28.96
C GLU A 20 -3.11 -4.10 29.75
N LYS A 21 -3.45 -4.22 31.03
CA LYS A 21 -3.51 -3.08 31.94
C LYS A 21 -2.18 -2.33 31.91
N TYR A 22 -2.18 -1.21 31.22
CA TYR A 22 -1.07 -0.27 31.21
C TYR A 22 -0.89 0.29 32.61
N THR A 23 0.22 -0.04 33.25
CA THR A 23 0.66 0.64 34.45
C THR A 23 1.46 1.85 33.98
N PRO A 24 0.98 3.08 34.20
CA PRO A 24 1.69 4.26 33.73
C PRO A 24 3.09 4.31 34.35
N LEU A 25 4.10 4.51 33.52
CA LEU A 25 5.44 4.85 34.01
C LEU A 25 5.37 6.20 34.76
N PRO A 26 6.16 6.38 35.82
CA PRO A 26 6.22 7.63 36.52
C PRO A 26 6.67 8.76 35.57
N PRO A 27 6.13 9.98 35.72
CA PRO A 27 6.49 11.10 34.84
C PRO A 27 8.01 11.35 34.89
N ALA A 28 8.56 11.61 33.72
CA ALA A 28 9.98 11.97 33.58
C ALA A 28 10.28 13.22 34.41
N PRO A 29 11.49 13.32 35.02
CA PRO A 29 11.88 14.50 35.74
C PRO A 29 11.93 15.71 34.80
N PRO A 30 11.58 16.91 35.30
CA PRO A 30 11.62 18.13 34.48
C PRO A 30 13.03 18.40 33.93
N PRO A 31 13.14 18.91 32.69
CA PRO A 31 14.41 19.25 32.11
C PRO A 31 15.11 20.34 32.96
N PRO A 32 16.47 20.35 33.02
CA PRO A 32 17.22 21.38 33.72
C PRO A 32 16.95 22.75 33.11
N PRO A 33 16.97 23.82 33.92
CA PRO A 33 16.74 25.20 33.43
C PRO A 33 17.80 25.58 32.40
N LEU A 34 17.35 26.22 31.32
CA LEU A 34 18.21 26.79 30.30
C LEU A 34 19.15 27.86 30.91
N PRO A 35 20.41 27.94 30.46
CA PRO A 35 21.32 29.02 30.89
C PRO A 35 20.77 30.38 30.42
N PRO A 36 21.07 31.46 31.16
CA PRO A 36 20.58 32.79 30.84
C PRO A 36 21.11 33.27 29.48
N THR A 37 20.21 33.79 28.65
CA THR A 37 20.54 34.39 27.36
C THR A 37 21.32 35.68 27.60
N GLU A 38 22.55 35.77 27.11
CA GLU A 38 23.28 37.03 27.02
C GLU A 38 22.62 37.91 25.95
N GLU A 39 22.17 39.10 26.33
CA GLU A 39 21.72 40.14 25.42
C GLU A 39 22.92 40.68 24.61
N VAL A 40 22.85 40.49 23.28
CA VAL A 40 23.76 41.17 22.34
C VAL A 40 23.02 42.42 21.85
N PRO A 41 23.66 43.63 21.94
CA PRO A 41 23.02 44.86 21.45
C PRO A 41 22.90 44.85 19.92
N GLY A 42 21.74 45.30 19.43
CA GLY A 42 21.45 45.43 18.01
C GLY A 42 22.28 46.48 17.30
N ASP A 43 22.36 46.32 15.99
CA ASP A 43 22.21 47.34 14.96
C ASP A 43 22.44 46.70 13.61
N GLY A 44 21.54 46.87 12.68
CA GLY A 44 21.72 46.52 11.26
C GLY A 44 20.46 46.12 10.56
N GLU A 45 19.71 47.11 10.09
CA GLU A 45 18.73 46.92 9.02
C GLU A 45 19.38 46.25 7.82
N GLY A 46 19.00 45.04 7.54
CA GLY A 46 19.27 44.31 6.31
C GLY A 46 18.00 43.59 5.92
N ASP A 47 17.22 44.17 5.00
CA ASP A 47 16.15 43.52 4.27
C ASP A 47 16.78 42.40 3.44
N GLY A 48 17.02 41.29 4.05
CA GLY A 48 17.38 40.01 3.45
C GLY A 48 16.17 39.09 3.59
N GLY A 49 15.35 39.04 2.57
CA GLY A 49 14.32 38.03 2.46
C GLY A 49 14.95 36.68 2.72
N GLN A 50 14.70 36.13 3.89
CA GLN A 50 15.09 34.79 4.26
C GLN A 50 14.20 33.88 3.43
N GLU A 51 14.69 33.49 2.22
CA GLU A 51 14.12 32.36 1.52
C GLU A 51 14.11 31.20 2.51
N THR A 52 12.93 30.81 2.95
CA THR A 52 12.74 29.55 3.65
C THR A 52 13.30 28.49 2.72
N PRO A 53 14.34 27.72 3.13
CA PRO A 53 14.89 26.71 2.24
C PRO A 53 13.75 25.79 1.82
N GLU A 54 13.57 25.63 0.50
CA GLU A 54 12.67 24.60 -0.02
C GLU A 54 13.00 23.28 0.69
N PRO A 55 12.00 22.52 1.16
CA PRO A 55 12.25 21.26 1.81
C PRO A 55 13.06 20.37 0.86
N GLU A 56 14.25 20.02 1.29
CA GLU A 56 15.17 19.19 0.54
C GLU A 56 14.46 17.87 0.18
N ILE A 57 14.21 17.64 -1.11
CA ILE A 57 13.55 16.40 -1.57
C ILE A 57 14.49 15.25 -1.22
N PRO A 58 14.05 14.28 -0.41
CA PRO A 58 14.92 13.20 0.04
C PRO A 58 15.36 12.35 -1.16
N PHE A 59 16.65 12.41 -1.47
CA PHE A 59 17.25 11.55 -2.47
C PHE A 59 17.67 10.22 -1.84
N LYS A 60 17.11 9.12 -2.34
CA LYS A 60 17.52 7.77 -1.99
C LYS A 60 18.38 7.20 -3.11
N ASP A 61 19.67 7.00 -2.86
CA ASP A 61 20.58 6.35 -3.82
C ASP A 61 20.27 4.85 -3.87
N VAL A 62 19.36 4.50 -4.74
CA VAL A 62 18.87 3.13 -4.94
C VAL A 62 18.77 2.80 -6.42
N THR A 63 18.89 1.52 -6.74
CA THR A 63 18.59 1.00 -8.06
C THR A 63 17.08 0.94 -8.24
N ILE A 64 16.57 1.66 -9.25
CA ILE A 64 15.17 1.60 -9.65
C ILE A 64 15.08 0.67 -10.87
N TYR A 65 14.18 -0.31 -10.80
CA TYR A 65 13.95 -1.22 -11.89
C TYR A 65 13.52 -0.51 -13.19
N PRO A 66 14.00 -1.01 -14.33
CA PRO A 66 13.38 -0.72 -15.62
C PRO A 66 11.98 -1.37 -15.68
N GLU A 67 11.33 -1.25 -16.84
CA GLU A 67 10.08 -1.97 -17.09
C GLU A 67 10.26 -3.48 -16.91
N PHE A 68 9.29 -4.14 -16.25
CA PHE A 68 9.22 -5.58 -16.21
C PHE A 68 7.78 -6.10 -16.24
N LYS A 69 7.63 -7.32 -16.75
CA LYS A 69 6.44 -8.14 -16.57
C LYS A 69 6.85 -9.53 -16.13
N GLU A 70 6.39 -9.96 -14.97
CA GLU A 70 6.58 -11.30 -14.43
C GLU A 70 5.32 -12.13 -14.70
N ASP A 71 5.43 -13.17 -15.48
CA ASP A 71 4.31 -14.04 -15.88
C ASP A 71 4.34 -15.42 -15.20
N PHE A 72 5.29 -15.62 -14.27
CA PHE A 72 5.47 -16.84 -13.50
C PHE A 72 5.71 -18.11 -14.34
N SER A 73 6.11 -17.97 -15.61
CA SER A 73 6.45 -19.10 -16.47
C SER A 73 7.73 -19.79 -16.04
N GLU A 74 8.63 -19.05 -15.39
CA GLU A 74 9.93 -19.50 -14.87
C GLU A 74 10.19 -18.90 -13.48
N SER A 75 11.38 -19.16 -12.94
CA SER A 75 11.81 -18.47 -11.71
C SER A 75 12.00 -17.00 -11.97
N SER A 76 11.38 -16.16 -11.12
CA SER A 76 11.47 -14.73 -11.28
C SER A 76 12.87 -14.17 -11.07
N SER A 77 13.34 -13.35 -12.02
CA SER A 77 14.55 -12.56 -11.87
C SER A 77 14.30 -11.27 -11.06
N PHE A 78 13.08 -10.77 -11.04
CA PHE A 78 12.69 -9.50 -10.43
C PHE A 78 12.17 -9.64 -9.01
N LEU A 79 11.48 -10.74 -8.70
CA LEU A 79 10.79 -10.96 -7.45
C LEU A 79 11.59 -11.86 -6.50
N ARG A 80 11.43 -11.61 -5.23
CA ARG A 80 11.76 -12.53 -4.14
C ARG A 80 10.51 -12.86 -3.34
N PHE A 81 10.43 -14.07 -2.89
CA PHE A 81 9.44 -14.44 -1.90
C PHE A 81 9.93 -13.91 -0.55
N ALA A 82 9.18 -13.02 0.04
CA ALA A 82 9.31 -12.77 1.46
C ALA A 82 8.62 -13.96 2.11
N ALA A 83 9.41 -14.80 2.74
CA ALA A 83 8.96 -16.10 3.21
C ALA A 83 7.73 -16.03 4.11
N LYS A 84 7.49 -14.91 4.77
CA LYS A 84 6.30 -14.69 5.60
C LYS A 84 6.10 -13.21 5.84
N VAL A 85 4.91 -12.72 5.58
CA VAL A 85 4.38 -11.61 6.35
C VAL A 85 3.79 -12.26 7.60
N ASN A 86 4.51 -12.15 8.71
CA ASN A 86 4.06 -12.61 10.03
C ASN A 86 3.61 -14.10 10.13
N GLY A 87 4.06 -14.97 9.25
CA GLY A 87 3.86 -16.39 9.47
C GLY A 87 3.47 -17.29 8.32
N GLY A 88 2.87 -16.83 7.24
CA GLY A 88 2.48 -17.69 6.12
C GLY A 88 3.63 -17.98 5.15
N GLU A 89 3.78 -19.19 4.65
CA GLU A 89 4.90 -19.60 3.78
C GLU A 89 4.48 -20.24 2.45
N ASP A 90 3.19 -20.36 2.18
CA ASP A 90 2.74 -21.23 1.13
C ASP A 90 2.64 -20.51 -0.22
N PHE A 91 3.72 -20.61 -1.00
CA PHE A 91 3.73 -20.20 -2.40
C PHE A 91 3.82 -21.42 -3.28
N ARG A 92 3.12 -21.39 -4.39
CA ARG A 92 3.20 -22.44 -5.40
C ARG A 92 3.11 -21.88 -6.79
N TYR A 93 3.93 -22.40 -7.66
CA TYR A 93 3.80 -22.21 -9.08
C TYR A 93 3.06 -23.41 -9.67
N TYR A 94 1.97 -23.15 -10.37
CA TYR A 94 1.22 -24.17 -11.07
C TYR A 94 1.41 -24.07 -12.56
N SER A 95 1.84 -25.16 -13.19
CA SER A 95 1.76 -25.32 -14.63
C SER A 95 0.37 -25.84 -14.98
N ALA A 96 -0.24 -25.28 -16.04
CA ALA A 96 -1.55 -25.75 -16.56
C ALA A 96 -2.66 -25.80 -15.50
N HIS A 97 -2.76 -24.78 -14.65
CA HIS A 97 -3.86 -24.68 -13.70
C HIS A 97 -5.21 -24.49 -14.42
N PRO A 98 -6.30 -25.15 -13.98
CA PRO A 98 -7.60 -25.11 -14.68
C PRO A 98 -8.24 -23.71 -14.77
N SER A 99 -7.80 -22.79 -13.93
CA SER A 99 -8.34 -21.42 -13.87
C SER A 99 -7.57 -20.42 -14.72
N LEU A 100 -6.62 -20.89 -15.53
CA LEU A 100 -5.71 -20.03 -16.24
C LEU A 100 -6.35 -19.11 -17.23
N SER A 101 -5.71 -17.97 -17.37
CA SER A 101 -5.95 -17.07 -18.47
C SER A 101 -5.47 -17.67 -19.79
N ALA A 102 -5.96 -17.13 -20.89
CA ALA A 102 -5.48 -17.50 -22.23
C ALA A 102 -4.05 -17.03 -22.50
N THR A 103 -3.45 -16.20 -21.63
CA THR A 103 -2.14 -15.56 -21.86
C THR A 103 -0.97 -16.36 -21.30
N ASN A 104 -1.22 -17.24 -20.32
CA ASN A 104 -0.17 -18.02 -19.68
C ASN A 104 -0.71 -19.40 -19.25
N THR A 105 0.19 -20.39 -19.15
CA THR A 105 -0.11 -21.74 -18.66
C THR A 105 0.29 -21.94 -17.20
N LYS A 106 0.76 -20.92 -16.52
CA LYS A 106 1.13 -20.93 -15.10
C LYS A 106 0.48 -19.77 -14.37
N VAL A 107 0.22 -19.96 -13.10
CA VAL A 107 -0.15 -18.92 -12.15
C VAL A 107 0.70 -19.08 -10.89
N MET A 108 0.98 -17.99 -10.22
CA MET A 108 1.47 -18.04 -8.84
C MET A 108 0.25 -18.18 -7.92
N MET A 109 0.30 -19.16 -7.04
CA MET A 109 -0.71 -19.36 -5.98
C MET A 109 -0.15 -18.88 -4.66
N MET A 110 -0.93 -18.08 -3.95
CA MET A 110 -0.66 -17.68 -2.58
C MET A 110 -1.73 -18.25 -1.67
N ARG A 111 -1.33 -18.87 -0.57
CA ARG A 111 -2.24 -19.60 0.31
C ARG A 111 -2.19 -19.09 1.74
N ILE A 112 -3.36 -18.88 2.31
CA ILE A 112 -3.58 -18.74 3.75
C ILE A 112 -4.25 -19.99 4.28
N ASP A 113 -3.92 -20.41 5.50
CA ASP A 113 -4.54 -21.58 6.11
C ASP A 113 -4.50 -21.56 7.65
N PRO A 114 -5.12 -22.56 8.31
CA PRO A 114 -5.12 -22.64 9.78
C PRO A 114 -3.73 -22.71 10.41
N ALA A 115 -2.73 -23.21 9.67
CA ALA A 115 -1.36 -23.32 10.17
C ALA A 115 -0.65 -21.96 10.31
N ASP A 116 -1.16 -20.89 9.67
CA ASP A 116 -0.65 -19.54 9.84
C ASP A 116 -0.88 -19.01 11.26
N GLY A 117 -1.82 -19.62 11.99
CA GLY A 117 -2.19 -19.23 13.34
C GLY A 117 -3.13 -18.04 13.39
N GLU A 118 -3.41 -17.58 14.60
CA GLU A 118 -4.19 -16.38 14.86
C GLU A 118 -3.30 -15.14 14.95
N GLY A 119 -3.92 -13.98 14.90
CA GLY A 119 -3.26 -12.68 15.02
C GLY A 119 -3.43 -11.84 13.78
N TRP A 120 -2.61 -10.81 13.67
CA TRP A 120 -2.68 -9.84 12.61
C TRP A 120 -1.66 -10.15 11.50
N GLY A 121 -2.05 -9.91 10.22
CA GLY A 121 -1.14 -9.91 9.08
C GLY A 121 -0.48 -11.26 8.78
N LYS A 122 -1.21 -12.37 8.88
CA LYS A 122 -0.70 -13.72 8.59
C LYS A 122 -0.90 -14.08 7.12
N GLY A 123 0.16 -14.48 6.44
CA GLY A 123 0.06 -14.94 5.05
C GLY A 123 1.30 -14.64 4.21
N PRO A 124 1.34 -15.11 2.96
CA PRO A 124 2.47 -14.96 2.05
C PRO A 124 2.52 -13.57 1.39
N GLN A 125 3.74 -13.18 1.03
CA GLN A 125 4.06 -11.97 0.27
C GLN A 125 5.12 -12.27 -0.79
N VAL A 126 4.99 -11.64 -1.93
CA VAL A 126 6.02 -11.55 -2.97
C VAL A 126 6.38 -10.09 -3.18
N ILE A 127 7.66 -9.80 -3.31
CA ILE A 127 8.16 -8.42 -3.35
C ILE A 127 9.33 -8.30 -4.35
N THR A 128 9.47 -7.18 -5.01
CA THR A 128 10.62 -6.91 -5.89
C THR A 128 11.94 -6.90 -5.11
N LYS A 129 13.03 -7.36 -5.74
CA LYS A 129 14.37 -7.39 -5.16
C LYS A 129 14.92 -5.99 -4.95
N ASP A 130 14.71 -5.13 -5.96
CA ASP A 130 15.12 -3.74 -5.95
C ASP A 130 13.88 -2.82 -5.97
N TYR A 131 14.11 -1.55 -5.97
CA TYR A 131 13.07 -0.53 -5.86
C TYR A 131 12.36 -0.28 -7.19
N THR A 132 11.11 0.13 -7.08
CA THR A 132 10.31 0.75 -8.13
C THR A 132 9.97 2.17 -7.69
N PHE A 133 9.60 3.03 -8.62
CA PHE A 133 9.21 4.40 -8.30
C PHE A 133 8.15 4.87 -9.30
N TYR A 134 7.88 6.15 -9.39
CA TYR A 134 6.86 6.72 -10.29
C TYR A 134 6.66 5.88 -11.54
N GLY A 135 5.45 5.38 -11.72
CA GLY A 135 5.17 4.43 -12.79
C GLY A 135 3.75 3.88 -12.76
N SER A 136 3.47 3.01 -13.69
CA SER A 136 2.24 2.22 -13.77
C SER A 136 2.48 0.83 -13.22
N TYR A 137 1.69 0.44 -12.24
CA TYR A 137 1.74 -0.84 -11.55
C TYR A 137 0.49 -1.64 -11.85
N SER A 138 0.62 -2.91 -12.13
CA SER A 138 -0.54 -3.76 -12.38
C SER A 138 -0.29 -5.22 -12.06
N ALA A 139 -1.37 -5.92 -11.72
CA ALA A 139 -1.38 -7.36 -11.58
C ALA A 139 -2.72 -7.93 -12.06
N ARG A 140 -2.67 -9.08 -12.69
CA ARG A 140 -3.85 -9.85 -13.09
C ARG A 140 -4.08 -10.94 -12.06
N MET A 141 -5.15 -10.78 -11.28
CA MET A 141 -5.39 -11.59 -10.08
C MET A 141 -6.82 -12.07 -9.99
N ARG A 142 -7.01 -13.17 -9.27
CA ARG A 142 -8.30 -13.70 -8.83
C ARG A 142 -8.20 -14.16 -7.37
N VAL A 143 -9.16 -13.77 -6.55
CA VAL A 143 -9.21 -14.17 -5.14
C VAL A 143 -10.10 -15.42 -4.95
N PRO A 144 -9.98 -16.17 -3.84
CA PRO A 144 -10.84 -17.31 -3.57
C PRO A 144 -12.28 -16.89 -3.25
N ASP A 145 -13.26 -17.74 -3.62
CA ASP A 145 -14.62 -17.63 -3.12
C ASP A 145 -14.77 -18.37 -1.79
N ILE A 146 -14.72 -17.63 -0.70
CA ILE A 146 -14.81 -18.19 0.66
C ILE A 146 -16.26 -18.37 1.16
N ARG A 147 -17.24 -17.78 0.48
CA ARG A 147 -18.62 -17.61 0.99
C ARG A 147 -19.33 -18.89 1.33
N LYS A 148 -19.01 -19.99 0.64
CA LYS A 148 -19.60 -21.32 0.91
C LYS A 148 -18.95 -22.05 2.07
N ALA A 149 -17.66 -21.80 2.32
CA ALA A 149 -16.87 -22.49 3.33
C ALA A 149 -16.81 -21.71 4.66
N GLN A 150 -16.47 -20.40 4.58
CA GLN A 150 -16.31 -19.56 5.77
C GLN A 150 -16.49 -18.08 5.40
N LYS A 151 -17.58 -17.46 5.81
CA LYS A 151 -17.99 -16.12 5.33
C LYS A 151 -17.22 -14.94 5.95
N ASN A 152 -16.68 -15.10 7.14
CA ASN A 152 -16.19 -13.97 7.96
C ASN A 152 -14.67 -13.99 8.14
N ILE A 153 -13.94 -14.53 7.18
CA ILE A 153 -12.47 -14.47 7.24
C ILE A 153 -12.03 -13.02 7.08
N GLY A 154 -11.24 -12.55 8.03
CA GLY A 154 -10.61 -11.23 7.96
C GLY A 154 -9.40 -11.26 7.05
N ALA A 155 -9.59 -11.53 5.75
CA ALA A 155 -8.52 -11.64 4.78
C ALA A 155 -8.58 -10.57 3.71
N ALA A 156 -7.40 -10.18 3.24
CA ALA A 156 -7.19 -9.26 2.14
C ALA A 156 -6.14 -9.82 1.17
N ALA A 157 -6.31 -9.45 -0.10
CA ALA A 157 -5.33 -9.69 -1.15
C ALA A 157 -5.05 -8.36 -1.85
N GLY A 158 -3.82 -8.09 -2.25
CA GLY A 158 -3.53 -6.80 -2.85
C GLY A 158 -2.26 -6.75 -3.69
N LEU A 159 -2.28 -5.75 -4.58
CA LEU A 159 -1.12 -5.20 -5.25
C LEU A 159 -0.78 -3.88 -4.55
N TYR A 160 0.49 -3.68 -4.22
CA TYR A 160 0.92 -2.47 -3.54
C TYR A 160 2.39 -2.15 -3.78
N VAL A 161 2.77 -0.94 -3.43
CA VAL A 161 4.18 -0.57 -3.20
C VAL A 161 4.36 -0.25 -1.74
N HIS A 162 5.53 -0.60 -1.20
CA HIS A 162 5.83 -0.32 0.20
C HIS A 162 7.34 -0.21 0.45
N ASP A 163 7.71 0.79 1.22
CA ASP A 163 9.04 0.91 1.87
C ASP A 163 8.92 1.80 3.10
N ILE A 164 9.91 1.66 4.00
CA ILE A 164 10.08 2.54 5.15
C ILE A 164 11.50 3.05 5.18
N ASP A 165 11.60 4.36 5.20
CA ASP A 165 12.84 5.06 5.48
C ASP A 165 12.82 5.61 6.90
N GLU A 166 13.89 5.40 7.68
CA GLU A 166 13.96 5.84 9.09
C GLU A 166 13.84 7.37 9.24
N LYS A 167 14.30 8.13 8.25
CA LYS A 167 14.25 9.60 8.27
C LYS A 167 12.98 10.16 7.64
N TYR A 168 12.59 9.63 6.49
CA TYR A 168 11.58 10.22 5.63
C TYR A 168 10.21 9.52 5.75
N GLY A 169 10.17 8.34 6.36
CA GLY A 169 8.94 7.64 6.66
C GLY A 169 8.48 6.66 5.58
N VAL A 170 7.19 6.43 5.56
CA VAL A 170 6.55 5.38 4.76
C VAL A 170 6.23 5.86 3.36
N SER A 171 6.48 4.98 2.38
CA SER A 171 5.94 5.07 1.04
C SER A 171 5.06 3.84 0.77
N GLY A 172 3.75 4.02 0.82
CA GLY A 172 2.78 2.94 0.59
C GLY A 172 1.66 3.38 -0.35
N ILE A 173 1.31 2.53 -1.32
CA ILE A 173 0.14 2.69 -2.19
C ILE A 173 -0.47 1.31 -2.36
N ASP A 174 -1.76 1.17 -2.04
CA ASP A 174 -2.43 -0.12 -2.04
C ASP A 174 -3.63 -0.15 -2.99
N PHE A 175 -3.78 -1.27 -3.66
CA PHE A 175 -5.01 -1.73 -4.27
C PHE A 175 -5.39 -3.04 -3.59
N GLU A 176 -6.38 -3.02 -2.69
CA GLU A 176 -6.73 -4.19 -1.91
C GLU A 176 -8.15 -4.71 -2.19
N LEU A 177 -8.26 -6.04 -2.20
CA LEU A 177 -9.48 -6.82 -2.34
C LEU A 177 -9.86 -7.43 -0.99
N ARG A 178 -11.12 -7.27 -0.60
CA ARG A 178 -11.64 -7.82 0.66
C ARG A 178 -12.27 -9.18 0.40
N ILE A 179 -11.67 -10.24 0.91
CA ILE A 179 -12.05 -11.61 0.56
C ILE A 179 -13.47 -11.97 1.04
N ALA A 180 -13.88 -11.46 2.19
CA ALA A 180 -15.24 -11.64 2.70
C ALA A 180 -16.31 -10.90 1.90
N ASP A 181 -15.92 -9.89 1.11
CA ASP A 181 -16.81 -9.12 0.24
C ASP A 181 -16.10 -8.78 -1.07
N PRO A 182 -16.00 -9.75 -1.99
CA PRO A 182 -15.17 -9.62 -3.19
C PRO A 182 -15.74 -8.69 -4.26
N THR A 183 -16.84 -7.97 -3.98
CA THR A 183 -17.33 -6.88 -4.83
C THR A 183 -16.69 -5.53 -4.47
N LYS A 184 -16.03 -5.45 -3.31
CA LYS A 184 -15.46 -4.21 -2.78
C LYS A 184 -13.96 -4.16 -2.93
N VAL A 185 -13.48 -2.97 -3.26
CA VAL A 185 -12.06 -2.62 -3.27
C VAL A 185 -11.78 -1.52 -2.26
N TYR A 186 -10.59 -1.58 -1.67
CA TYR A 186 -10.04 -0.56 -0.82
C TYR A 186 -8.76 -0.03 -1.44
N LEU A 187 -8.73 1.26 -1.69
CA LEU A 187 -7.63 1.98 -2.34
C LEU A 187 -7.04 2.93 -1.30
N SER A 188 -5.74 2.92 -1.12
CA SER A 188 -5.10 3.78 -0.12
C SER A 188 -3.69 4.21 -0.52
N ALA A 189 -3.24 5.32 0.07
CA ALA A 189 -1.84 5.66 0.14
C ALA A 189 -1.47 6.02 1.58
N TRP A 190 -0.23 5.65 1.94
CA TRP A 190 0.31 5.76 3.28
C TRP A 190 1.61 6.52 3.26
N THR A 191 1.73 7.45 4.18
CA THR A 191 2.90 8.31 4.38
C THR A 191 3.13 8.52 5.88
N GLY A 192 4.05 9.38 6.26
CA GLY A 192 4.34 9.63 7.67
C GLY A 192 5.39 8.68 8.24
N LYS A 193 5.71 8.83 9.51
CA LYS A 193 6.71 8.01 10.19
C LYS A 193 6.10 6.75 10.77
N GLU A 194 6.93 5.75 11.02
CA GLU A 194 6.51 4.57 11.78
C GLU A 194 5.92 4.98 13.13
N GLY A 195 4.71 4.51 13.43
CA GLY A 195 3.96 4.89 14.64
C GLY A 195 3.15 6.18 14.52
N GLU A 196 3.34 6.96 13.45
CA GLU A 196 2.60 8.21 13.16
C GLU A 196 2.18 8.24 11.69
N LEU A 197 1.53 7.18 11.23
CA LEU A 197 1.18 7.02 9.84
C LEU A 197 0.03 7.94 9.43
N ASN A 198 0.12 8.45 8.22
CA ASN A 198 -0.92 9.21 7.55
C ASN A 198 -1.51 8.39 6.41
N ARG A 199 -2.80 8.52 6.19
CA ARG A 199 -3.56 7.74 5.23
C ARG A 199 -4.53 8.62 4.44
N ILE A 200 -4.57 8.39 3.12
CA ILE A 200 -5.73 8.70 2.29
C ILE A 200 -6.34 7.37 1.85
N SER A 201 -7.66 7.31 1.73
CA SER A 201 -8.32 6.07 1.30
C SER A 201 -9.67 6.27 0.64
N ARG A 202 -10.03 5.33 -0.22
CA ARG A 202 -11.33 5.23 -0.87
C ARG A 202 -11.81 3.78 -0.90
N THR A 203 -13.05 3.55 -0.52
CA THR A 203 -13.72 2.25 -0.62
C THR A 203 -14.84 2.32 -1.65
N ILE A 204 -14.86 1.36 -2.57
CA ILE A 204 -15.84 1.30 -3.66
C ILE A 204 -16.41 -0.11 -3.74
N ASP A 205 -17.73 -0.22 -3.88
CA ASP A 205 -18.39 -1.43 -4.34
C ASP A 205 -18.47 -1.39 -5.88
N LEU A 206 -17.61 -2.16 -6.53
CA LEU A 206 -17.49 -2.13 -7.99
C LEU A 206 -18.68 -2.77 -8.70
N ALA A 207 -19.40 -3.68 -8.06
CA ALA A 207 -20.61 -4.28 -8.65
C ALA A 207 -21.74 -3.25 -8.83
N THR A 208 -21.77 -2.25 -7.96
CA THR A 208 -22.80 -1.19 -7.97
C THR A 208 -22.27 0.18 -8.39
N GLY A 209 -20.96 0.36 -8.42
CA GLY A 209 -20.32 1.67 -8.62
C GLY A 209 -20.40 2.60 -7.41
N LYS A 210 -20.92 2.10 -6.27
CA LYS A 210 -21.11 2.92 -5.07
C LYS A 210 -19.79 3.23 -4.37
N ILE A 211 -19.46 4.51 -4.27
CA ILE A 211 -18.39 4.99 -3.37
C ILE A 211 -18.93 4.92 -1.95
N ILE A 212 -18.31 4.10 -1.11
CA ILE A 212 -18.74 3.85 0.27
C ILE A 212 -18.10 4.87 1.20
N ASP A 213 -16.81 5.14 1.00
CA ASP A 213 -16.04 6.10 1.77
C ASP A 213 -14.92 6.73 0.93
N CYS A 214 -14.55 7.98 1.26
CA CYS A 214 -13.39 8.66 0.73
C CYS A 214 -12.89 9.64 1.78
N SER A 215 -11.78 9.33 2.44
CA SER A 215 -11.34 10.03 3.65
C SER A 215 -9.82 10.11 3.77
N TYR A 216 -9.36 10.98 4.66
CA TYR A 216 -7.98 11.02 5.12
C TYR A 216 -7.90 10.97 6.64
N GLY A 217 -6.77 10.56 7.15
CA GLY A 217 -6.57 10.44 8.60
C GLY A 217 -5.19 9.91 8.96
N THR A 218 -5.09 9.45 10.18
CA THR A 218 -3.96 8.63 10.65
C THR A 218 -4.34 7.15 10.56
N ASP A 219 -3.47 6.29 11.08
CA ASP A 219 -3.70 4.85 11.09
C ASP A 219 -5.10 4.47 11.63
N ASP A 220 -5.42 4.88 12.84
CA ASP A 220 -6.65 4.49 13.53
C ASP A 220 -7.75 5.54 13.50
N THR A 221 -7.47 6.76 13.03
CA THR A 221 -8.38 7.89 13.19
C THR A 221 -8.64 8.58 11.86
N GLU A 222 -9.92 8.61 11.45
CA GLU A 222 -10.36 9.48 10.38
C GLU A 222 -10.29 10.94 10.85
N LYS A 223 -9.57 11.80 10.11
CA LYS A 223 -9.47 13.24 10.36
C LYS A 223 -10.51 14.04 9.56
N GLY A 224 -10.91 13.53 8.41
CA GLY A 224 -11.88 14.20 7.57
C GLY A 224 -12.17 13.52 6.25
N LYS A 225 -13.10 14.11 5.50
CA LYS A 225 -13.42 13.70 4.14
C LYS A 225 -12.57 14.46 3.15
N LEU A 226 -12.21 13.81 2.06
CA LEU A 226 -11.50 14.44 0.95
C LEU A 226 -12.44 15.38 0.18
N THR A 227 -11.89 16.44 -0.40
CA THR A 227 -12.63 17.38 -1.25
C THR A 227 -13.10 16.71 -2.55
N ASP A 228 -14.05 17.33 -3.25
CA ASP A 228 -14.56 16.79 -4.53
C ASP A 228 -13.43 16.60 -5.56
N GLU A 229 -12.46 17.51 -5.58
CA GLU A 229 -11.30 17.41 -6.46
C GLU A 229 -10.38 16.23 -6.09
N GLN A 230 -10.21 15.96 -4.80
CA GLN A 230 -9.42 14.82 -4.29
C GLN A 230 -10.20 13.51 -4.34
N ASN A 231 -11.51 13.58 -4.52
CA ASN A 231 -12.41 12.44 -4.62
C ASN A 231 -12.90 12.22 -6.07
N ALA A 232 -12.09 12.51 -7.07
CA ALA A 232 -12.44 12.34 -8.47
C ALA A 232 -12.18 10.89 -8.95
N PRO A 233 -13.00 10.35 -9.87
CA PRO A 233 -14.31 10.86 -10.25
C PRO A 233 -15.33 10.73 -9.12
N SER A 234 -16.28 11.63 -9.03
CA SER A 234 -17.34 11.60 -7.99
C SER A 234 -18.31 10.43 -8.15
N THR A 235 -18.31 9.79 -9.31
CA THR A 235 -19.09 8.59 -9.61
C THR A 235 -18.22 7.56 -10.32
N VAL A 236 -18.39 6.30 -9.99
CA VAL A 236 -17.75 5.17 -10.66
C VAL A 236 -18.82 4.34 -11.34
N SER A 237 -18.60 3.98 -12.61
CA SER A 237 -19.54 3.12 -13.33
C SER A 237 -19.58 1.73 -12.69
N ALA A 238 -20.79 1.21 -12.46
CA ALA A 238 -20.96 -0.17 -12.04
C ALA A 238 -20.38 -1.14 -13.08
N ILE A 239 -19.61 -2.13 -12.61
CA ILE A 239 -19.13 -3.23 -13.41
C ILE A 239 -20.10 -4.39 -13.21
N ASN A 240 -21.00 -4.57 -14.15
CA ASN A 240 -22.06 -5.57 -14.03
C ASN A 240 -21.49 -6.98 -13.78
N GLY A 241 -21.93 -7.59 -12.68
CA GLY A 241 -21.49 -8.91 -12.26
C GLY A 241 -20.06 -8.97 -11.70
N PHE A 242 -19.46 -7.82 -11.39
CA PHE A 242 -18.14 -7.78 -10.75
C PHE A 242 -18.12 -8.60 -9.46
N ASP A 243 -17.15 -9.47 -9.38
CA ASP A 243 -16.83 -10.29 -8.23
C ASP A 243 -15.41 -10.81 -8.43
N ALA A 244 -14.48 -10.34 -7.63
CA ALA A 244 -13.05 -10.63 -7.75
C ALA A 244 -12.72 -12.14 -7.60
N SER A 245 -13.66 -12.94 -7.10
CA SER A 245 -13.50 -14.39 -6.97
C SER A 245 -13.95 -15.19 -8.18
N LYS A 246 -14.64 -14.57 -9.15
CA LYS A 246 -15.21 -15.31 -10.28
C LYS A 246 -14.29 -15.43 -11.48
N GLN A 247 -13.49 -14.40 -11.73
CA GLN A 247 -12.58 -14.35 -12.87
C GLN A 247 -11.36 -13.49 -12.58
N PHE A 248 -10.35 -13.59 -13.43
CA PHE A 248 -9.21 -12.70 -13.39
C PHE A 248 -9.61 -11.31 -13.89
N TYR A 249 -9.22 -10.28 -13.11
CA TYR A 249 -9.25 -8.89 -13.51
C TYR A 249 -7.83 -8.31 -13.42
N ILE A 250 -7.58 -7.21 -14.10
CA ILE A 250 -6.32 -6.48 -14.01
C ILE A 250 -6.54 -5.28 -13.11
N TYR A 251 -5.89 -5.26 -11.98
CA TYR A 251 -5.90 -4.19 -11.01
C TYR A 251 -4.62 -3.37 -11.14
N GLY A 252 -4.70 -2.06 -10.98
CA GLY A 252 -3.50 -1.26 -11.07
C GLY A 252 -3.65 0.15 -10.56
N PHE A 253 -2.52 0.82 -10.46
CA PHE A 253 -2.43 2.25 -10.18
C PHE A 253 -1.27 2.89 -10.94
N ASP A 254 -1.44 4.15 -11.26
CA ASP A 254 -0.41 5.01 -11.83
C ASP A 254 0.04 5.98 -10.75
N TRP A 255 1.30 5.93 -10.35
CA TRP A 255 1.89 6.78 -9.34
C TRP A 255 2.76 7.85 -9.97
N LYS A 256 2.41 9.12 -9.75
CA LYS A 256 3.13 10.30 -10.19
C LYS A 256 3.43 11.23 -9.02
N PRO A 257 4.32 12.22 -9.16
CA PRO A 257 4.65 13.16 -8.08
C PRO A 257 3.44 13.89 -7.49
N GLU A 258 2.46 14.23 -8.32
CA GLU A 258 1.32 15.07 -7.95
C GLU A 258 -0.02 14.32 -7.91
N SER A 259 -0.04 13.05 -8.32
CA SER A 259 -1.28 12.26 -8.38
C SER A 259 -1.06 10.76 -8.26
N ILE A 260 -2.08 10.08 -7.77
CA ILE A 260 -2.19 8.63 -7.85
C ILE A 260 -3.53 8.31 -8.50
N THR A 261 -3.51 7.49 -9.56
CA THR A 261 -4.71 7.06 -10.27
C THR A 261 -4.89 5.57 -10.14
N TRP A 262 -5.89 5.11 -9.40
CA TRP A 262 -6.26 3.69 -9.33
C TRP A 262 -7.25 3.35 -10.44
N TRP A 263 -7.04 2.18 -11.04
CA TRP A 263 -7.85 1.73 -12.17
C TRP A 263 -8.01 0.20 -12.21
N ILE A 264 -8.99 -0.26 -12.96
CA ILE A 264 -9.23 -1.66 -13.27
C ILE A 264 -9.39 -1.86 -14.77
N ARG A 265 -8.99 -3.04 -15.27
CA ARG A 265 -9.37 -3.54 -16.60
C ARG A 265 -10.06 -4.88 -16.44
N LEU A 266 -11.08 -5.11 -17.23
CA LEU A 266 -11.88 -6.34 -17.16
C LEU A 266 -11.14 -7.54 -17.77
N ASN A 267 -10.28 -7.28 -18.75
CA ASN A 267 -9.41 -8.23 -19.42
C ASN A 267 -8.28 -7.50 -20.15
N ASP A 268 -7.39 -8.23 -20.80
CA ASP A 268 -6.20 -7.67 -21.48
C ASP A 268 -6.55 -6.70 -22.62
N ASN A 269 -7.73 -6.81 -23.20
CA ASN A 269 -8.17 -5.98 -24.33
C ASN A 269 -9.14 -4.85 -23.95
N SER A 270 -9.54 -4.76 -22.68
CA SER A 270 -10.45 -3.70 -22.22
C SER A 270 -9.70 -2.42 -21.88
N GLU A 271 -10.38 -1.29 -22.02
CA GLU A 271 -9.88 0.01 -21.55
C GLU A 271 -9.77 0.04 -20.02
N LYS A 272 -8.92 0.93 -19.51
CA LYS A 272 -8.82 1.24 -18.09
C LYS A 272 -10.11 1.94 -17.63
N VAL A 273 -10.73 1.44 -16.57
CA VAL A 273 -11.79 2.12 -15.84
C VAL A 273 -11.15 2.80 -14.63
N THR A 274 -11.13 4.12 -14.61
CA THR A 274 -10.61 4.89 -13.48
C THR A 274 -11.54 4.75 -12.28
N LEU A 275 -10.98 4.33 -11.17
CA LEU A 275 -11.69 4.15 -9.90
C LEU A 275 -11.49 5.34 -8.97
N TRP A 276 -10.30 5.93 -8.98
CA TRP A 276 -9.95 7.09 -8.19
C TRP A 276 -8.73 7.78 -8.79
N GLU A 277 -8.81 9.09 -8.98
CA GLU A 277 -7.69 9.96 -9.29
C GLU A 277 -7.50 10.92 -8.12
N PHE A 278 -6.59 10.61 -7.23
CA PHE A 278 -6.23 11.50 -6.12
C PHE A 278 -5.17 12.51 -6.61
N LYS A 279 -5.48 13.77 -6.48
CA LYS A 279 -4.53 14.87 -6.68
C LYS A 279 -4.05 15.38 -5.34
N GLY A 280 -2.74 15.37 -5.15
CA GLY A 280 -2.14 15.76 -3.87
C GLY A 280 -2.45 17.21 -3.53
N LYS A 281 -2.83 17.43 -2.29
CA LYS A 281 -2.95 18.74 -1.64
C LYS A 281 -2.35 18.62 -0.25
N GLU A 282 -2.02 19.75 0.34
CA GLU A 282 -1.51 19.77 1.71
C GLU A 282 -2.56 19.26 2.70
N LEU A 283 -2.39 18.00 3.11
CA LEU A 283 -3.22 17.31 4.13
C LEU A 283 -2.44 17.06 5.41
N PHE A 284 -1.12 16.93 5.30
CA PHE A 284 -0.20 16.53 6.38
C PHE A 284 1.03 17.44 6.40
N PRO A 285 0.88 18.73 6.75
CA PRO A 285 1.90 19.78 6.53
C PRO A 285 3.23 19.51 7.23
N ASP A 286 3.22 18.77 8.34
CA ASP A 286 4.42 18.54 9.15
C ASP A 286 5.19 17.25 8.74
N THR A 287 4.98 16.76 7.51
CA THR A 287 5.60 15.52 7.03
C THR A 287 6.38 15.72 5.72
N TYR A 288 7.21 14.74 5.34
CA TYR A 288 7.92 14.73 4.05
C TYR A 288 6.99 14.48 2.84
N ALA A 289 5.76 14.09 3.07
CA ALA A 289 4.74 13.88 2.05
C ALA A 289 3.47 14.66 2.40
N PRO A 290 3.53 16.00 2.46
CA PRO A 290 2.41 16.83 2.95
C PRO A 290 1.17 16.68 2.09
N SER A 291 1.32 16.33 0.83
CA SER A 291 0.22 16.07 -0.10
C SER A 291 -0.53 14.76 0.13
N GLY A 292 0.03 13.85 0.94
CA GLY A 292 -0.47 12.48 1.08
C GLY A 292 -0.04 11.54 -0.04
N ILE A 293 0.81 11.99 -0.97
CA ILE A 293 1.42 11.16 -2.02
C ILE A 293 2.83 10.76 -1.57
N PRO A 294 3.18 9.46 -1.60
CA PRO A 294 4.53 9.02 -1.30
C PRO A 294 5.58 9.62 -2.24
N VAL A 295 6.75 9.95 -1.69
CA VAL A 295 7.82 10.69 -2.40
C VAL A 295 9.15 9.94 -2.49
N LEU A 296 9.20 8.71 -2.00
CA LEU A 296 10.39 7.87 -2.03
C LEU A 296 10.15 6.57 -2.78
N PRO A 297 11.18 6.04 -3.47
CA PRO A 297 11.13 4.71 -4.08
C PRO A 297 10.69 3.65 -3.09
N ALA A 298 9.93 2.67 -3.58
CA ALA A 298 9.38 1.59 -2.78
C ALA A 298 9.43 0.25 -3.54
N HIS A 299 9.31 -0.85 -2.82
CA HIS A 299 9.22 -2.18 -3.42
C HIS A 299 7.80 -2.45 -3.93
N ASN A 300 7.67 -2.93 -5.17
CA ASN A 300 6.40 -3.44 -5.68
C ASN A 300 6.15 -4.84 -5.11
N ALA A 301 4.95 -5.09 -4.63
CA ALA A 301 4.60 -6.32 -3.94
C ALA A 301 3.16 -6.75 -4.21
N THR A 302 2.90 -8.02 -3.95
CA THR A 302 1.56 -8.57 -3.77
C THR A 302 1.55 -9.48 -2.56
N SER A 303 0.41 -9.53 -1.87
CA SER A 303 0.22 -10.40 -0.71
C SER A 303 -1.19 -10.96 -0.64
N PHE A 304 -1.29 -12.08 0.04
CA PHE A 304 -2.55 -12.64 0.49
C PHE A 304 -2.42 -12.93 1.98
N TRP A 305 -3.17 -12.22 2.80
CA TRP A 305 -3.01 -12.29 4.25
C TRP A 305 -4.35 -12.25 4.99
N HIS A 306 -4.35 -12.67 6.24
CA HIS A 306 -5.52 -12.63 7.09
C HIS A 306 -5.21 -12.05 8.47
N SER A 307 -6.27 -11.67 9.17
CA SER A 307 -6.22 -11.23 10.55
C SER A 307 -7.39 -11.80 11.32
N SER A 308 -7.13 -12.36 12.50
CA SER A 308 -8.17 -12.74 13.46
C SER A 308 -8.63 -11.56 14.32
N SER A 309 -7.99 -10.40 14.18
CA SER A 309 -8.47 -9.13 14.69
C SER A 309 -9.22 -8.37 13.60
N ARG A 310 -9.98 -7.35 13.99
CA ARG A 310 -10.67 -6.50 13.04
C ARG A 310 -9.65 -5.83 12.09
N LEU A 311 -9.84 -6.01 10.81
CA LEU A 311 -9.13 -5.21 9.81
C LEU A 311 -9.64 -3.77 9.91
N ALA A 312 -8.74 -2.79 10.08
CA ALA A 312 -9.11 -1.38 10.13
C ALA A 312 -9.46 -0.87 8.71
N HIS A 313 -10.15 0.25 8.69
CA HIS A 313 -10.38 1.10 7.52
C HIS A 313 -11.22 0.47 6.39
N GLY A 314 -12.43 0.96 6.21
CA GLY A 314 -13.31 0.61 5.08
C GLY A 314 -13.73 -0.86 5.00
N MET A 315 -13.42 -1.63 6.02
CA MET A 315 -13.66 -3.04 6.05
C MET A 315 -14.97 -3.43 6.67
N ASN A 316 -15.48 -4.55 6.19
CA ASN A 316 -16.56 -5.25 6.88
C ASN A 316 -16.09 -5.74 8.27
N SER A 317 -17.01 -6.27 9.05
CA SER A 317 -16.74 -6.83 10.39
C SER A 317 -16.03 -8.18 10.38
N ALA A 318 -15.57 -8.66 9.23
CA ALA A 318 -14.91 -9.94 9.09
C ALA A 318 -13.57 -9.95 9.86
N LYS A 319 -13.38 -10.93 10.73
CA LYS A 319 -12.25 -11.02 11.66
C LYS A 319 -11.93 -12.43 12.10
N GLU A 320 -12.30 -13.42 11.31
CA GLU A 320 -11.98 -14.81 11.65
C GLU A 320 -10.68 -15.22 10.96
N ALA A 321 -9.83 -15.98 11.66
CA ALA A 321 -8.74 -16.71 11.02
C ALA A 321 -9.29 -17.81 10.11
N PRO A 322 -8.58 -18.24 9.07
CA PRO A 322 -9.04 -19.30 8.19
C PRO A 322 -9.13 -20.64 8.93
N LYS A 323 -10.22 -21.37 8.72
CA LYS A 323 -10.42 -22.77 9.19
C LYS A 323 -10.09 -23.78 8.10
N TYR A 324 -9.91 -23.32 6.88
CA TYR A 324 -9.58 -24.11 5.69
C TYR A 324 -8.53 -23.36 4.88
N PRO A 325 -7.74 -24.06 4.07
CA PRO A 325 -6.85 -23.38 3.13
C PRO A 325 -7.65 -22.64 2.05
N PHE A 326 -7.21 -21.43 1.74
CA PHE A 326 -7.74 -20.64 0.64
C PHE A 326 -6.57 -20.10 -0.18
N GLU A 327 -6.75 -20.10 -1.49
CA GLU A 327 -5.70 -19.74 -2.46
C GLU A 327 -6.15 -18.60 -3.35
N MET A 328 -5.34 -17.56 -3.44
CA MET A 328 -5.45 -16.54 -4.46
C MET A 328 -4.52 -16.88 -5.63
N GLU A 329 -4.86 -16.44 -6.82
CA GLU A 329 -4.14 -16.70 -8.04
C GLU A 329 -3.67 -15.40 -8.69
N ILE A 330 -2.42 -15.39 -9.14
CA ILE A 330 -1.81 -14.26 -9.86
C ILE A 330 -1.26 -14.79 -11.17
N ASP A 331 -1.82 -14.28 -12.27
CA ASP A 331 -1.43 -14.65 -13.62
C ASP A 331 -0.14 -13.94 -14.04
N TRP A 332 -0.04 -12.64 -13.72
CA TRP A 332 1.15 -11.83 -13.94
C TRP A 332 1.16 -10.58 -13.07
N MET A 333 2.34 -10.01 -12.89
CA MET A 333 2.60 -8.70 -12.32
C MET A 333 3.45 -7.87 -13.29
N ALA A 334 3.22 -6.57 -13.36
CA ALA A 334 3.96 -5.67 -14.23
C ALA A 334 4.21 -4.30 -13.59
N TYR A 335 5.33 -3.71 -13.98
CA TYR A 335 5.70 -2.34 -13.67
C TYR A 335 6.25 -1.67 -14.92
N THR A 336 5.78 -0.46 -15.20
CA THR A 336 6.28 0.40 -16.29
C THR A 336 6.65 1.76 -15.70
N PRO A 337 7.94 2.14 -15.66
CA PRO A 337 8.39 3.40 -15.07
C PRO A 337 7.90 4.61 -15.89
N PHE A 338 7.58 5.69 -15.23
CA PHE A 338 7.48 7.02 -15.83
C PHE A 338 8.86 7.67 -15.77
N GLN A 339 9.72 7.32 -16.72
CA GLN A 339 11.15 7.62 -16.68
C GLN A 339 11.43 9.11 -16.55
N ASP A 340 10.69 9.96 -17.26
CA ASP A 340 10.85 11.41 -17.18
C ASP A 340 10.62 11.96 -15.76
N GLU A 341 9.66 11.39 -15.02
CA GLU A 341 9.38 11.80 -13.64
C GLU A 341 10.48 11.33 -12.68
N ILE A 342 11.00 10.13 -12.90
CA ILE A 342 12.12 9.58 -12.13
C ILE A 342 13.38 10.39 -12.36
N ASP A 343 13.66 10.75 -13.59
CA ASP A 343 14.84 11.53 -13.95
C ASP A 343 14.78 12.95 -13.37
N LYS A 344 13.64 13.63 -13.45
CA LYS A 344 13.41 14.92 -12.77
C LYS A 344 13.63 14.83 -11.25
N TRP A 345 13.13 13.79 -10.62
CA TRP A 345 13.32 13.55 -9.18
C TRP A 345 14.81 13.39 -8.84
N LYS A 346 15.54 12.60 -9.63
CA LYS A 346 16.98 12.40 -9.45
C LYS A 346 17.79 13.69 -9.67
N GLU A 347 17.38 14.53 -10.61
CA GLU A 347 18.03 15.83 -10.87
C GLU A 347 17.80 16.80 -9.71
N ASN A 348 16.61 16.83 -9.14
CA ASN A 348 16.30 17.70 -8.00
C ASN A 348 17.04 17.28 -6.72
N GLY A 349 17.28 15.98 -6.52
CA GLY A 349 18.06 15.49 -5.38
C GLY A 349 19.58 15.72 -5.47
N LYS A 350 20.08 16.21 -6.62
CA LYS A 350 21.50 16.54 -6.80
C LYS A 350 21.82 18.01 -6.58
N LYS A 351 20.84 18.85 -6.34
CA LYS A 351 20.99 20.28 -6.06
C LYS A 351 21.05 20.54 -4.56
#